data_2f92d025dbebd9680f91fba599846694
#
_entry.id   2f92d025dbebd9680f91fba599846694
#
_cell.length_a   1.000
_cell.length_b   1.000
_cell.length_c   1.000
_cell.angle_alpha   90.00
_cell.angle_beta   90.00
_cell.angle_gamma   90.00
#
_symmetry.space_group_name_H-M   'P 1'
#
loop_
_entity.id
_entity.type
_entity.pdbx_description
1 polymer ?
#
loop_
_entity_poly.entity_id
_entity_poly.type
_entity_poly.pdbx_seq_one_letter_code
_entity_poly.pdbx_strand_id
1 'polypeptide(L)'
;VSSSAASDVYKRQAADSLANLARELGVKRGLINLGGDFAAIGSQPENRPWPIGITHPEDSTKIMSHFHLFEGGLASSGDYERSFVLDGKRYSHLLNPRTGWPCAGLRAVSVSANLCTVAGSFATIAMLKQEQDALNWLTESGLPFVFMDGAGQIGGAGLAD
;
A
#
# COMPACT_ATOMS: atom_id res chain seq x y z
N VAL A 1 19.83 1.34 15.25
CA VAL A 1 19.30 1.85 13.99
C VAL A 1 17.93 1.19 13.77
N SER A 2 16.87 1.95 13.97
CA SER A 2 15.52 1.51 13.63
C SER A 2 15.42 1.39 12.11
N SER A 3 15.20 0.19 11.58
CA SER A 3 14.92 -0.02 10.17
C SER A 3 13.51 0.50 9.86
N SER A 4 13.36 1.39 8.88
CA SER A 4 12.04 1.89 8.46
C SER A 4 11.13 0.76 7.97
N ALA A 5 11.68 -0.25 7.29
CA ALA A 5 10.96 -1.43 6.85
C ALA A 5 10.38 -2.24 8.03
N ALA A 6 11.12 -2.38 9.14
CA ALA A 6 10.59 -3.03 10.33
C ALA A 6 9.44 -2.23 10.95
N SER A 7 9.53 -0.90 10.99
CA SER A 7 8.45 -0.05 11.53
C SER A 7 7.16 -0.17 10.73
N ASP A 8 7.24 -0.31 9.41
CA ASP A 8 6.06 -0.46 8.56
C ASP A 8 5.38 -1.82 8.74
N VAL A 9 6.17 -2.89 8.90
CA VAL A 9 5.63 -4.22 9.23
C VAL A 9 4.89 -4.17 10.57
N TYR A 10 5.49 -3.57 11.61
CA TYR A 10 4.85 -3.45 12.92
C TYR A 10 3.57 -2.59 12.90
N LYS A 11 3.53 -1.51 12.13
CA LYS A 11 2.31 -0.71 11.95
C LYS A 11 1.17 -1.56 11.38
N ARG A 12 1.45 -2.32 10.33
CA ARG A 12 0.47 -3.18 9.66
C ARG A 12 -0.01 -4.31 10.55
N GLN A 13 0.90 -4.94 11.30
CA GLN A 13 0.55 -5.92 12.32
C GLN A 13 -0.32 -5.30 13.43
N ALA A 14 -0.01 -4.08 13.87
CA ALA A 14 -0.81 -3.38 14.86
C ALA A 14 -2.22 -3.07 14.33
N ALA A 15 -2.35 -2.65 13.06
CA ALA A 15 -3.66 -2.41 12.44
C ALA A 15 -4.51 -3.69 12.41
N ASP A 16 -3.94 -4.82 11.98
CA ASP A 16 -4.60 -6.12 11.95
C ASP A 16 -4.97 -6.59 13.36
N SER A 17 -4.07 -6.44 14.33
CA SER A 17 -4.31 -6.82 15.74
C SER A 17 -5.42 -6.00 16.38
N LEU A 18 -5.43 -4.69 16.14
CA LEU A 18 -6.49 -3.79 16.61
C LEU A 18 -7.84 -4.14 15.99
N ALA A 19 -7.88 -4.46 14.69
CA ALA A 19 -9.10 -4.87 14.02
C ALA A 19 -9.65 -6.19 14.60
N ASN A 20 -8.78 -7.15 14.88
CA ASN A 20 -9.15 -8.42 15.51
C ASN A 20 -9.66 -8.22 16.94
N LEU A 21 -8.94 -7.48 17.77
CA LEU A 21 -9.37 -7.15 19.14
C LEU A 21 -10.73 -6.43 19.15
N ALA A 22 -10.93 -5.48 18.25
CA ALA A 22 -12.20 -4.78 18.14
C ALA A 22 -13.35 -5.73 17.79
N ARG A 23 -13.14 -6.71 16.90
CA ARG A 23 -14.14 -7.76 16.57
C ARG A 23 -14.44 -8.64 17.79
N GLU A 24 -13.42 -9.05 18.55
CA GLU A 24 -13.58 -9.84 19.78
C GLU A 24 -14.39 -9.07 20.84
N LEU A 25 -14.23 -7.75 20.93
CA LEU A 25 -15.00 -6.87 21.79
C LEU A 25 -16.40 -6.53 21.25
N GLY A 26 -16.81 -7.15 20.13
CA GLY A 26 -18.15 -7.01 19.57
C GLY A 26 -18.34 -5.83 18.62
N VAL A 27 -17.29 -5.10 18.27
CA VAL A 27 -17.35 -4.05 17.24
C VAL A 27 -17.59 -4.69 15.87
N LYS A 28 -18.68 -4.30 15.21
CA LYS A 28 -19.10 -4.86 13.93
C LYS A 28 -18.64 -4.03 12.73
N ARG A 29 -18.33 -2.74 12.94
CA ARG A 29 -18.03 -1.78 11.87
C ARG A 29 -16.98 -0.80 12.35
N GLY A 30 -16.00 -0.52 11.49
CA GLY A 30 -14.94 0.43 11.80
C GLY A 30 -13.82 0.40 10.78
N LEU A 31 -13.07 1.47 10.73
CA LEU A 31 -11.88 1.61 9.91
C LEU A 31 -10.73 2.10 10.79
N ILE A 32 -9.65 1.35 10.82
CA ILE A 32 -8.41 1.71 11.48
C ILE A 32 -7.48 2.27 10.42
N ASN A 33 -6.86 3.41 10.70
CA ASN A 33 -5.85 4.04 9.85
C ASN A 33 -4.58 4.30 10.67
N LEU A 34 -3.51 3.64 10.33
CA LEU A 34 -2.19 3.86 10.93
C LEU A 34 -1.22 4.41 9.89
N GLY A 35 -1.30 5.73 9.65
CA GLY A 35 -0.40 6.43 8.74
C GLY A 35 -0.55 6.00 7.28
N GLY A 36 -1.78 5.83 6.79
CA GLY A 36 -2.08 5.43 5.43
C GLY A 36 -2.17 3.91 5.18
N ASP A 37 -1.85 3.09 6.19
CA ASP A 37 -2.15 1.67 6.19
C ASP A 37 -3.50 1.44 6.90
N PHE A 38 -4.45 0.76 6.24
CA PHE A 38 -5.83 0.63 6.71
C PHE A 38 -6.18 -0.82 7.03
N ALA A 39 -7.01 -0.99 8.09
CA ALA A 39 -7.68 -2.26 8.38
C ALA A 39 -9.17 -1.99 8.67
N ALA A 40 -10.07 -2.59 7.87
CA ALA A 40 -11.49 -2.49 8.05
C ALA A 40 -12.00 -3.65 8.92
N ILE A 41 -12.75 -3.33 9.97
CA ILE A 41 -13.39 -4.32 10.86
C ILE A 41 -14.60 -4.94 10.16
N GLY A 42 -15.31 -4.15 9.39
CA GLY A 42 -16.46 -4.48 8.57
C GLY A 42 -16.97 -3.22 7.88
N SER A 43 -17.90 -3.38 6.95
CA SER A 43 -18.46 -2.31 6.13
C SER A 43 -19.15 -1.20 6.94
N GLN A 44 -19.40 -0.06 6.31
CA GLN A 44 -20.27 0.99 6.82
C GLN A 44 -21.73 0.49 6.97
N PRO A 45 -22.61 1.25 7.66
CA PRO A 45 -24.07 0.98 7.65
C PRO A 45 -24.59 0.78 6.22
N GLU A 46 -25.65 -0.03 6.08
CA GLU A 46 -26.27 -0.36 4.79
C GLU A 46 -25.33 -1.11 3.83
N ASN A 47 -24.37 -1.84 4.40
CA ASN A 47 -23.35 -2.59 3.65
C ASN A 47 -22.59 -1.75 2.62
N ARG A 48 -22.31 -0.48 2.95
CA ARG A 48 -21.51 0.41 2.10
C ARG A 48 -20.00 0.22 2.36
N PRO A 49 -19.14 0.29 1.35
CA PRO A 49 -17.70 0.23 1.54
C PRO A 49 -17.16 1.51 2.20
N TRP A 50 -15.96 1.43 2.73
CA TRP A 50 -15.14 2.58 3.08
C TRP A 50 -14.44 3.08 1.82
N PRO A 51 -14.75 4.29 1.32
CA PRO A 51 -14.01 4.86 0.20
C PRO A 51 -12.66 5.38 0.72
N ILE A 52 -11.58 4.86 0.16
CA ILE A 52 -10.22 5.24 0.53
C ILE A 52 -9.53 5.81 -0.70
N GLY A 53 -9.21 7.11 -0.67
CA GLY A 53 -8.44 7.77 -1.71
C GLY A 53 -6.95 7.46 -1.57
N ILE A 54 -6.32 7.10 -2.67
CA ILE A 54 -4.87 6.91 -2.75
C ILE A 54 -4.25 8.21 -3.24
N THR A 55 -3.44 8.82 -2.40
CA THR A 55 -2.79 10.09 -2.71
C THR A 55 -1.81 9.94 -3.88
N HIS A 56 -1.81 10.93 -4.76
CA HIS A 56 -0.88 10.96 -5.88
C HIS A 56 0.56 11.19 -5.39
N PRO A 57 1.55 10.39 -5.82
CA PRO A 57 2.93 10.46 -5.31
C PRO A 57 3.61 11.81 -5.50
N GLU A 58 3.28 12.54 -6.56
CA GLU A 58 3.92 13.82 -6.90
C GLU A 58 3.13 15.04 -6.45
N ASP A 59 1.85 14.85 -6.06
CA ASP A 59 0.98 15.95 -5.67
C ASP A 59 0.03 15.50 -4.56
N SER A 60 0.39 15.77 -3.32
CA SER A 60 -0.39 15.37 -2.13
C SER A 60 -1.79 15.97 -2.07
N THR A 61 -2.11 16.93 -2.93
CA THR A 61 -3.47 17.51 -3.05
C THR A 61 -4.38 16.72 -3.99
N LYS A 62 -3.82 15.77 -4.73
CA LYS A 62 -4.55 14.95 -5.71
C LYS A 62 -4.68 13.50 -5.25
N ILE A 63 -5.75 12.88 -5.71
CA ILE A 63 -6.02 11.45 -5.57
C ILE A 63 -5.72 10.78 -6.91
N MET A 64 -4.87 9.75 -6.92
CA MET A 64 -4.58 8.98 -8.13
C MET A 64 -5.58 7.86 -8.38
N SER A 65 -6.19 7.32 -7.32
CA SER A 65 -7.19 6.24 -7.42
C SER A 65 -7.98 6.10 -6.13
N HIS A 66 -9.03 5.27 -6.15
CA HIS A 66 -9.84 4.95 -4.99
C HIS A 66 -9.94 3.44 -4.78
N PHE A 67 -9.98 3.03 -3.53
CA PHE A 67 -10.38 1.68 -3.13
C PHE A 67 -11.69 1.73 -2.38
N HIS A 68 -12.52 0.71 -2.57
CA HIS A 68 -13.76 0.49 -1.83
C HIS A 68 -13.58 -0.71 -0.89
N LEU A 69 -13.25 -0.46 0.38
CA LEU A 69 -12.92 -1.49 1.35
C LEU A 69 -14.14 -1.85 2.20
N PHE A 70 -14.64 -3.08 2.08
CA PHE A 70 -15.72 -3.61 2.92
C PHE A 70 -15.17 -4.22 4.22
N GLU A 71 -14.09 -4.98 4.09
CA GLU A 71 -13.33 -5.63 5.15
C GLU A 71 -11.89 -5.85 4.68
N GLY A 72 -11.03 -6.37 5.56
CA GLY A 72 -9.63 -6.64 5.23
C GLY A 72 -8.73 -5.42 5.41
N GLY A 73 -7.68 -5.33 4.62
CA GLY A 73 -6.66 -4.29 4.73
C GLY A 73 -6.27 -3.67 3.39
N LEU A 74 -5.78 -2.46 3.46
CA LEU A 74 -5.18 -1.72 2.35
C LEU A 74 -3.87 -1.13 2.84
N ALA A 75 -2.80 -1.30 2.07
CA ALA A 75 -1.51 -0.70 2.38
C ALA A 75 -0.84 -0.18 1.12
N SER A 76 -0.07 0.88 1.30
CA SER A 76 0.68 1.53 0.23
C SER A 76 2.17 1.50 0.50
N SER A 77 2.95 1.45 -0.58
CA SER A 77 4.39 1.65 -0.59
C SER A 77 4.75 2.57 -1.75
N GLY A 78 5.67 3.51 -1.51
CA GLY A 78 6.05 4.49 -2.54
C GLY A 78 7.46 5.01 -2.36
N ASP A 79 8.05 5.48 -3.44
CA ASP A 79 9.41 6.04 -3.46
C ASP A 79 9.48 7.51 -3.02
N TYR A 80 8.33 8.14 -2.85
CA TYR A 80 8.19 9.58 -2.64
C TYR A 80 8.21 10.00 -1.16
N GLU A 81 7.85 9.12 -0.23
CA GLU A 81 7.76 9.46 1.20
C GLU A 81 9.13 9.83 1.79
N ARG A 82 10.19 9.18 1.34
CA ARG A 82 11.56 9.40 1.78
C ARG A 82 12.51 9.24 0.60
N SER A 83 12.77 10.31 -0.12
CA SER A 83 13.69 10.35 -1.25
C SER A 83 14.52 11.62 -1.24
N PHE A 84 15.65 11.59 -1.93
CA PHE A 84 16.43 12.78 -2.23
C PHE A 84 16.78 12.79 -3.71
N VAL A 85 17.10 13.97 -4.24
CA VAL A 85 17.55 14.14 -5.63
C VAL A 85 19.00 14.55 -5.63
N LEU A 86 19.85 13.82 -6.38
CA LEU A 86 21.24 14.14 -6.61
C LEU A 86 21.50 14.10 -8.11
N ASP A 87 22.08 15.17 -8.68
CA ASP A 87 22.37 15.31 -10.11
C ASP A 87 21.17 15.00 -11.02
N GLY A 88 19.98 15.47 -10.62
CA GLY A 88 18.73 15.25 -11.35
C GLY A 88 18.15 13.83 -11.23
N LYS A 89 18.81 12.92 -10.55
CA LYS A 89 18.36 11.56 -10.30
C LYS A 89 17.77 11.41 -8.89
N ARG A 90 16.57 10.81 -8.79
CA ARG A 90 15.92 10.51 -7.51
C ARG A 90 16.46 9.20 -6.94
N TYR A 91 16.70 9.19 -5.65
CA TYR A 91 17.08 8.04 -4.85
C TYR A 91 16.07 7.84 -3.74
N SER A 92 15.37 6.69 -3.76
CA SER A 92 14.39 6.34 -2.74
C SER A 92 15.05 5.64 -1.55
N HIS A 93 14.32 5.58 -0.43
CA HIS A 93 14.72 4.83 0.75
C HIS A 93 14.60 3.30 0.59
N LEU A 94 13.92 2.84 -0.47
CA LEU A 94 13.74 1.42 -0.76
C LEU A 94 15.01 0.90 -1.45
N LEU A 95 15.81 0.14 -0.72
CA LEU A 95 17.05 -0.43 -1.21
C LEU A 95 16.85 -1.85 -1.71
N ASN A 96 17.39 -2.16 -2.87
CA ASN A 96 17.47 -3.52 -3.38
C ASN A 96 18.44 -4.33 -2.49
N PRO A 97 17.98 -5.40 -1.82
CA PRO A 97 18.78 -6.13 -0.84
C PRO A 97 19.98 -6.89 -1.46
N ARG A 98 19.98 -7.07 -2.80
CA ARG A 98 21.08 -7.75 -3.49
C ARG A 98 22.19 -6.79 -3.91
N THR A 99 21.84 -5.55 -4.24
CA THR A 99 22.78 -4.57 -4.78
C THR A 99 23.14 -3.46 -3.80
N GLY A 100 22.29 -3.23 -2.78
CA GLY A 100 22.39 -2.11 -1.85
C GLY A 100 22.03 -0.75 -2.47
N TRP A 101 21.63 -0.70 -3.74
CA TRP A 101 21.19 0.52 -4.42
C TRP A 101 19.67 0.72 -4.32
N PRO A 102 19.21 1.99 -4.37
CA PRO A 102 17.78 2.28 -4.46
C PRO A 102 17.10 1.59 -5.63
N CYS A 103 15.90 1.08 -5.39
CA CYS A 103 15.07 0.48 -6.43
C CYS A 103 14.62 1.54 -7.43
N ALA A 104 14.49 1.14 -8.70
CA ALA A 104 14.14 2.00 -9.83
C ALA A 104 12.98 1.41 -10.65
N GLY A 105 12.07 0.66 -10.01
CA GLY A 105 10.87 0.11 -10.64
C GLY A 105 9.69 1.07 -10.54
N LEU A 106 8.57 0.58 -9.99
CA LEU A 106 7.37 1.37 -9.78
C LEU A 106 7.62 2.53 -8.79
N ARG A 107 6.88 3.61 -8.94
CA ARG A 107 6.93 4.79 -8.07
C ARG A 107 6.04 4.66 -6.84
N ALA A 108 4.89 4.03 -7.02
CA ALA A 108 3.94 3.77 -5.95
C ALA A 108 3.15 2.50 -6.25
N VAL A 109 2.80 1.78 -5.20
CA VAL A 109 1.91 0.61 -5.26
C VAL A 109 1.02 0.62 -4.04
N SER A 110 -0.28 0.47 -4.25
CA SER A 110 -1.25 0.21 -3.19
C SER A 110 -1.96 -1.11 -3.48
N VAL A 111 -2.10 -1.95 -2.47
CA VAL A 111 -2.70 -3.28 -2.58
C VAL A 111 -3.77 -3.44 -1.51
N SER A 112 -4.88 -4.09 -1.86
CA SER A 112 -5.89 -4.55 -0.90
C SER A 112 -5.83 -6.07 -0.72
N ALA A 113 -5.98 -6.55 0.52
CA ALA A 113 -5.96 -7.97 0.86
C ALA A 113 -6.78 -8.23 2.13
N ASN A 114 -6.92 -9.49 2.54
CA ASN A 114 -7.62 -9.86 3.77
C ASN A 114 -6.99 -9.29 5.05
N LEU A 115 -5.71 -8.96 5.02
CA LEU A 115 -4.96 -8.35 6.11
C LEU A 115 -4.12 -7.18 5.59
N CYS A 116 -4.00 -6.14 6.40
CA CYS A 116 -3.12 -5.00 6.13
C CYS A 116 -1.64 -5.44 5.97
N THR A 117 -1.20 -6.39 6.79
CA THR A 117 0.16 -6.98 6.71
C THR A 117 0.40 -7.67 5.38
N VAL A 118 -0.59 -8.42 4.86
CA VAL A 118 -0.49 -9.08 3.54
C VAL A 118 -0.46 -8.03 2.43
N ALA A 119 -1.39 -7.09 2.43
CA ALA A 119 -1.44 -5.99 1.47
C ALA A 119 -0.10 -5.26 1.38
N GLY A 120 0.46 -4.87 2.52
CA GLY A 120 1.73 -4.16 2.60
C GLY A 120 2.93 -5.00 2.20
N SER A 121 2.92 -6.31 2.44
CA SER A 121 3.97 -7.21 1.98
C SER A 121 3.99 -7.27 0.45
N PHE A 122 2.82 -7.42 -0.19
CA PHE A 122 2.72 -7.43 -1.65
C PHE A 122 3.15 -6.09 -2.26
N ALA A 123 2.71 -4.97 -1.70
CA ALA A 123 3.10 -3.64 -2.15
C ALA A 123 4.63 -3.43 -2.04
N THR A 124 5.23 -3.78 -0.90
CA THR A 124 6.67 -3.61 -0.68
C THR A 124 7.49 -4.52 -1.59
N ILE A 125 7.10 -5.80 -1.77
CA ILE A 125 7.79 -6.73 -2.67
C ILE A 125 7.73 -6.22 -4.12
N ALA A 126 6.58 -5.69 -4.56
CA ALA A 126 6.46 -5.09 -5.88
C ALA A 126 7.43 -3.92 -6.08
N MET A 127 7.55 -3.03 -5.10
CA MET A 127 8.50 -1.90 -5.14
C MET A 127 9.97 -2.34 -5.20
N LEU A 128 10.31 -3.54 -4.73
CA LEU A 128 11.68 -4.08 -4.77
C LEU A 128 12.04 -4.74 -6.11
N LYS A 129 11.06 -4.94 -6.99
CA LYS A 129 11.24 -5.58 -8.30
C LYS A 129 11.47 -4.55 -9.42
N GLN A 130 11.98 -5.02 -10.56
CA GLN A 130 11.90 -4.25 -11.79
C GLN A 130 10.44 -4.13 -12.23
N GLU A 131 10.11 -3.08 -12.98
CA GLU A 131 8.72 -2.72 -13.29
C GLU A 131 7.91 -3.87 -13.88
N GLN A 132 8.39 -4.54 -14.92
CA GLN A 132 7.67 -5.65 -15.54
C GLN A 132 7.49 -6.84 -14.59
N ASP A 133 8.50 -7.17 -13.79
CA ASP A 133 8.42 -8.24 -12.80
C ASP A 133 7.48 -7.88 -11.66
N ALA A 134 7.39 -6.60 -11.31
CA ALA A 134 6.44 -6.10 -10.31
C ALA A 134 5.00 -6.24 -10.80
N LEU A 135 4.72 -5.86 -12.06
CA LEU A 135 3.39 -5.96 -12.65
C LEU A 135 2.94 -7.42 -12.80
N ASN A 136 3.84 -8.30 -13.22
CA ASN A 136 3.56 -9.74 -13.27
C ASN A 136 3.24 -10.28 -11.87
N TRP A 137 4.06 -9.97 -10.86
CA TRP A 137 3.86 -10.35 -9.46
C TRP A 137 2.49 -9.90 -8.91
N LEU A 138 2.11 -8.65 -9.16
CA LEU A 138 0.83 -8.10 -8.71
C LEU A 138 -0.33 -8.78 -9.42
N THR A 139 -0.24 -8.97 -10.73
CA THR A 139 -1.29 -9.62 -11.54
C THR A 139 -1.48 -11.08 -11.14
N GLU A 140 -0.40 -11.84 -10.96
CA GLU A 140 -0.45 -13.24 -10.54
C GLU A 140 -1.00 -13.43 -9.14
N SER A 141 -0.90 -12.41 -8.28
CA SER A 141 -1.47 -12.46 -6.94
C SER A 141 -2.99 -12.53 -6.90
N GLY A 142 -3.66 -12.02 -7.93
CA GLY A 142 -5.12 -11.86 -7.97
C GLY A 142 -5.67 -10.83 -6.98
N LEU A 143 -4.82 -10.10 -6.24
CA LEU A 143 -5.24 -9.06 -5.31
C LEU A 143 -5.58 -7.77 -6.05
N PRO A 144 -6.55 -6.98 -5.58
CA PRO A 144 -6.78 -5.63 -6.09
C PRO A 144 -5.57 -4.74 -5.83
N PHE A 145 -5.11 -4.03 -6.86
CA PHE A 145 -3.98 -3.12 -6.74
C PHE A 145 -4.09 -1.91 -7.67
N VAL A 146 -3.41 -0.83 -7.30
CA VAL A 146 -3.12 0.31 -8.16
C VAL A 146 -1.63 0.63 -8.06
N PHE A 147 -1.06 1.11 -9.14
CA PHE A 147 0.34 1.51 -9.22
C PHE A 147 0.54 2.79 -10.01
N MET A 148 1.68 3.42 -9.79
CA MET A 148 2.26 4.42 -10.70
C MET A 148 3.62 3.90 -11.18
N ASP A 149 3.85 3.94 -12.48
CA ASP A 149 5.13 3.55 -13.09
C ASP A 149 6.19 4.67 -13.06
N GLY A 150 7.37 4.38 -13.59
CA GLY A 150 8.47 5.33 -13.69
C GLY A 150 8.18 6.53 -14.61
N ALA A 151 7.26 6.40 -15.54
CA ALA A 151 6.82 7.45 -16.46
C ALA A 151 5.65 8.29 -15.90
N GLY A 152 5.12 7.95 -14.71
CA GLY A 152 3.98 8.61 -14.09
C GLY A 152 2.62 8.10 -14.59
N GLN A 153 2.58 6.99 -15.32
CA GLN A 153 1.32 6.37 -15.74
C GLN A 153 0.71 5.59 -14.58
N ILE A 154 -0.61 5.72 -14.44
CA ILE A 154 -1.39 5.04 -13.41
C ILE A 154 -2.09 3.83 -14.04
N GLY A 155 -1.98 2.68 -13.40
CA GLY A 155 -2.67 1.46 -13.77
C GLY A 155 -3.08 0.67 -12.54
N GLY A 156 -3.84 -0.41 -12.76
CA GLY A 156 -4.31 -1.27 -11.67
C GLY A 156 -5.23 -2.36 -12.14
N ALA A 157 -5.64 -3.23 -11.24
CA ALA A 157 -6.61 -4.30 -11.48
C ALA A 157 -7.44 -4.60 -10.22
N GLY A 158 -8.63 -5.17 -10.41
CA GLY A 158 -9.50 -5.61 -9.31
C GLY A 158 -10.10 -4.48 -8.48
N LEU A 159 -10.05 -3.23 -8.96
CA LEU A 159 -10.71 -2.11 -8.32
C LEU A 159 -12.21 -2.21 -8.63
N ALA A 160 -13.05 -2.14 -7.59
CA ALA A 160 -14.50 -2.03 -7.78
C ALA A 160 -14.82 -0.60 -8.25
N ASP A 161 -15.67 -0.51 -9.28
CA ASP A 161 -16.22 0.75 -9.78
C ASP A 161 -17.08 1.46 -8.71
#